data_1b0718278708d75fc306400dd1f3b3b3
#
_entry.id   1b0718278708d75fc306400dd1f3b3b3
#
_cell.length_a   1.000
_cell.length_b   1.000
_cell.length_c   1.000
_cell.angle_alpha   90.00
_cell.angle_beta   90.00
_cell.angle_gamma   90.00
#
_symmetry.space_group_name_H-M   'P 1'
#
loop_
_entity.id
_entity.type
_entity.pdbx_description
1 polymer ?
#
loop_
_entity_poly.entity_id
_entity_poly.type
_entity_poly.pdbx_seq_one_letter_code
_entity_poly.pdbx_strand_id
1 'polypeptide(L)'
;MTEKWVKEVYEKILTKEEQVAKRNAHKIPYTTKDGVFDDKSGKEICWWTNGFWGGMMWQLYHATGNELYREIAIENEEKLDANLMNRQGMDHDSGFKWLPTAVAHYRVDGNGESRNRALLAADNLAGRFNPVGRFIRAWNNWDGNEDGSFAGRAIIDCMMNLPFNFFIFFKN
;
A
#
# COMPACT_ATOMS: atom_id res chain seq x y z
N MET A 1 6.80 -12.37 -27.00
CA MET A 1 6.26 -13.35 -26.01
C MET A 1 5.09 -14.05 -26.66
N THR A 2 5.04 -15.38 -26.62
CA THR A 2 3.91 -16.13 -27.17
C THR A 2 2.78 -16.21 -26.14
N GLU A 3 1.53 -16.23 -26.58
CA GLU A 3 0.34 -16.39 -25.73
C GLU A 3 0.43 -17.63 -24.85
N LYS A 4 0.98 -18.74 -25.37
CA LYS A 4 1.23 -19.97 -24.63
C LYS A 4 2.15 -19.73 -23.40
N TRP A 5 3.24 -19.00 -23.58
CA TRP A 5 4.17 -18.70 -22.49
C TRP A 5 3.50 -17.88 -21.38
N VAL A 6 2.70 -16.85 -21.75
CA VAL A 6 1.97 -16.02 -20.78
C VAL A 6 1.05 -16.89 -19.94
N LYS A 7 0.28 -17.79 -20.57
CA LYS A 7 -0.63 -18.69 -19.87
C LYS A 7 0.11 -19.62 -18.89
N GLU A 8 1.18 -20.25 -19.35
CA GLU A 8 1.98 -21.16 -18.51
C GLU A 8 2.59 -20.46 -17.28
N VAL A 9 3.09 -19.22 -17.46
CA VAL A 9 3.64 -18.42 -16.36
C VAL A 9 2.53 -18.00 -15.39
N TYR A 10 1.39 -17.58 -15.90
CA TYR A 10 0.24 -17.19 -15.10
C TYR A 10 -0.26 -18.34 -14.20
N GLU A 11 -0.41 -19.56 -14.76
CA GLU A 11 -0.80 -20.73 -13.99
C GLU A 11 0.21 -21.07 -12.87
N LYS A 12 1.50 -20.95 -13.16
CA LYS A 12 2.56 -21.13 -12.14
C LYS A 12 2.48 -20.09 -11.03
N ILE A 13 2.20 -18.82 -11.37
CA ILE A 13 2.03 -17.74 -10.40
C ILE A 13 0.85 -18.07 -9.49
N LEU A 14 -0.32 -18.38 -10.04
CA LEU A 14 -1.51 -18.70 -9.25
C LEU A 14 -1.26 -19.84 -8.27
N THR A 15 -0.65 -20.93 -8.74
CA THR A 15 -0.35 -22.10 -7.89
C THR A 15 0.61 -21.75 -6.76
N LYS A 16 1.65 -20.96 -7.05
CA LYS A 16 2.64 -20.55 -6.06
C LYS A 16 2.04 -19.59 -5.05
N GLU A 17 1.36 -18.54 -5.54
CA GLU A 17 0.83 -17.48 -4.68
C GLU A 17 -0.28 -17.98 -3.76
N GLU A 18 -1.07 -18.97 -4.14
CA GLU A 18 -2.03 -19.59 -3.22
C GLU A 18 -1.35 -20.22 -2.00
N GLN A 19 -0.22 -20.89 -2.20
CA GLN A 19 0.56 -21.48 -1.10
C GLN A 19 1.24 -20.40 -0.25
N VAL A 20 1.74 -19.35 -0.87
CA VAL A 20 2.36 -18.20 -0.18
C VAL A 20 1.31 -17.45 0.64
N ALA A 21 0.14 -17.19 0.07
CA ALA A 21 -0.98 -16.54 0.74
C ALA A 21 -1.42 -17.30 1.99
N LYS A 22 -1.65 -18.62 1.89
CA LYS A 22 -2.01 -19.46 3.04
C LYS A 22 -1.01 -19.41 4.19
N ARG A 23 0.29 -19.41 3.87
CA ARG A 23 1.37 -19.37 4.89
C ARG A 23 1.55 -18.02 5.54
N ASN A 24 1.16 -16.93 4.86
CA ASN A 24 1.40 -15.56 5.29
C ASN A 24 0.11 -14.75 5.44
N ALA A 25 -1.02 -15.43 5.59
CA ALA A 25 -2.35 -14.80 5.64
C ALA A 25 -2.42 -13.66 6.65
N HIS A 26 -1.81 -13.84 7.82
CA HIS A 26 -1.85 -12.88 8.93
C HIS A 26 -0.61 -11.98 9.04
N LYS A 27 0.21 -11.91 7.99
CA LYS A 27 1.43 -11.09 7.96
C LYS A 27 1.31 -9.96 6.94
N ILE A 28 2.16 -8.94 7.10
CA ILE A 28 2.56 -8.05 6.02
C ILE A 28 3.99 -8.45 5.63
N PRO A 29 4.16 -9.37 4.66
CA PRO A 29 5.46 -9.91 4.29
C PRO A 29 6.27 -8.89 3.47
N TYR A 30 7.58 -8.85 3.68
CA TYR A 30 8.50 -8.01 2.92
C TYR A 30 9.67 -8.81 2.35
N THR A 31 10.45 -9.49 3.19
CA THR A 31 11.60 -10.26 2.76
C THR A 31 11.63 -11.65 3.39
N THR A 32 12.45 -12.54 2.83
CA THR A 32 12.57 -13.91 3.32
C THR A 32 13.94 -14.18 3.90
N LYS A 33 13.94 -14.97 4.98
CA LYS A 33 15.12 -15.65 5.48
C LYS A 33 14.81 -17.14 5.57
N ASP A 34 15.64 -17.98 4.94
CA ASP A 34 15.47 -19.43 4.90
C ASP A 34 14.06 -19.87 4.41
N GLY A 35 13.51 -19.14 3.45
CA GLY A 35 12.18 -19.40 2.88
C GLY A 35 10.98 -18.99 3.73
N VAL A 36 11.22 -18.34 4.87
CA VAL A 36 10.17 -17.79 5.76
C VAL A 36 10.12 -16.28 5.64
N PHE A 37 8.94 -15.73 5.38
CA PHE A 37 8.73 -14.28 5.34
C PHE A 37 8.72 -13.68 6.75
N ASP A 38 9.31 -12.48 6.86
CA ASP A 38 9.15 -11.58 7.99
C ASP A 38 7.71 -11.05 8.10
N ASP A 39 7.46 -10.22 9.10
CA ASP A 39 6.18 -9.54 9.29
C ASP A 39 6.41 -8.07 9.66
N LYS A 40 5.96 -7.17 8.78
CA LYS A 40 6.04 -5.72 8.96
C LYS A 40 4.83 -5.12 9.70
N SER A 41 3.85 -5.92 10.07
CA SER A 41 2.62 -5.43 10.71
C SER A 41 2.81 -4.87 12.12
N GLY A 42 3.95 -5.14 12.74
CA GLY A 42 4.29 -4.67 14.08
C GLY A 42 5.06 -3.34 14.06
N LYS A 43 6.31 -3.37 14.52
CA LYS A 43 7.15 -2.17 14.72
C LYS A 43 7.42 -1.37 13.44
N GLU A 44 7.33 -2.00 12.28
CA GLU A 44 7.60 -1.39 10.99
C GLU A 44 6.31 -1.15 10.17
N ILE A 45 5.19 -0.93 10.84
CA ILE A 45 3.89 -0.72 10.17
C ILE A 45 3.88 0.49 9.23
N CYS A 46 4.80 1.44 9.40
CA CYS A 46 4.96 2.59 8.51
C CYS A 46 5.79 2.30 7.25
N TRP A 47 6.34 1.09 7.11
CA TRP A 47 7.19 0.74 5.97
C TRP A 47 6.45 0.90 4.64
N TRP A 48 7.09 1.52 3.67
CA TRP A 48 6.46 1.99 2.43
C TRP A 48 5.81 0.88 1.56
N THR A 49 6.34 -0.36 1.61
CA THR A 49 5.80 -1.48 0.84
C THR A 49 4.59 -2.15 1.47
N ASN A 50 4.15 -1.73 2.66
CA ASN A 50 3.14 -2.47 3.43
C ASN A 50 1.75 -2.55 2.78
N GLY A 51 1.48 -1.74 1.75
CA GLY A 51 0.28 -1.86 0.93
C GLY A 51 0.36 -2.87 -0.21
N PHE A 52 1.57 -3.28 -0.60
CA PHE A 52 1.74 -4.12 -1.80
C PHE A 52 1.18 -5.53 -1.63
N TRP A 53 1.33 -6.12 -0.44
CA TRP A 53 0.77 -7.44 -0.16
C TRP A 53 -0.75 -7.44 -0.33
N GLY A 54 -1.46 -6.51 0.30
CA GLY A 54 -2.89 -6.35 0.11
C GLY A 54 -3.28 -6.06 -1.33
N GLY A 55 -2.49 -5.22 -2.02
CA GLY A 55 -2.69 -4.92 -3.44
C GLY A 55 -2.54 -6.16 -4.35
N MET A 56 -1.55 -7.01 -4.10
CA MET A 56 -1.38 -8.28 -4.80
C MET A 56 -2.58 -9.22 -4.55
N MET A 57 -3.05 -9.28 -3.31
CA MET A 57 -4.22 -10.09 -2.96
C MET A 57 -5.49 -9.59 -3.66
N TRP A 58 -5.72 -8.28 -3.77
CA TRP A 58 -6.82 -7.74 -4.57
C TRP A 58 -6.72 -8.11 -6.05
N GLN A 59 -5.52 -8.08 -6.65
CA GLN A 59 -5.32 -8.52 -8.04
C GLN A 59 -5.62 -10.02 -8.22
N LEU A 60 -5.17 -10.86 -7.29
CA LEU A 60 -5.44 -12.29 -7.32
C LEU A 60 -6.92 -12.60 -7.09
N TYR A 61 -7.59 -11.88 -6.19
CA TYR A 61 -9.04 -11.98 -6.02
C TYR A 61 -9.78 -11.62 -7.31
N HIS A 62 -9.45 -10.50 -7.93
CA HIS A 62 -10.04 -10.09 -9.20
C HIS A 62 -9.84 -11.12 -10.31
N ALA A 63 -8.69 -11.78 -10.35
CA ALA A 63 -8.34 -12.78 -11.36
C ALA A 63 -9.00 -14.14 -11.14
N THR A 64 -9.29 -14.52 -9.88
CA THR A 64 -9.68 -15.90 -9.52
C THR A 64 -11.04 -16.02 -8.82
N GLY A 65 -11.54 -14.95 -8.20
CA GLY A 65 -12.72 -14.99 -7.33
C GLY A 65 -12.51 -15.77 -6.02
N ASN A 66 -11.25 -16.11 -5.65
CA ASN A 66 -10.97 -16.87 -4.45
C ASN A 66 -11.01 -15.97 -3.21
N GLU A 67 -11.96 -16.20 -2.31
CA GLU A 67 -12.20 -15.42 -1.08
C GLU A 67 -10.98 -15.37 -0.15
N LEU A 68 -10.10 -16.36 -0.16
CA LEU A 68 -8.85 -16.32 0.61
C LEU A 68 -8.07 -15.03 0.37
N TYR A 69 -7.96 -14.62 -0.90
CA TYR A 69 -7.22 -13.41 -1.25
C TYR A 69 -7.93 -12.13 -0.78
N ARG A 70 -9.26 -12.12 -0.86
CA ARG A 70 -10.07 -11.00 -0.38
C ARG A 70 -9.92 -10.81 1.14
N GLU A 71 -10.02 -11.89 1.90
CA GLU A 71 -9.85 -11.87 3.36
C GLU A 71 -8.46 -11.35 3.78
N ILE A 72 -7.40 -11.83 3.13
CA ILE A 72 -6.04 -11.37 3.39
C ILE A 72 -5.86 -9.88 3.03
N ALA A 73 -6.45 -9.44 1.93
CA ALA A 73 -6.37 -8.05 1.51
C ALA A 73 -7.06 -7.10 2.50
N ILE A 74 -8.22 -7.50 3.01
CA ILE A 74 -8.97 -6.76 4.04
C ILE A 74 -8.15 -6.70 5.33
N GLU A 75 -7.63 -7.82 5.81
CA GLU A 75 -6.81 -7.86 7.02
C GLU A 75 -5.53 -6.98 6.89
N ASN A 76 -4.90 -6.99 5.72
CA ASN A 76 -3.75 -6.10 5.46
C ASN A 76 -4.14 -4.62 5.55
N GLU A 77 -5.28 -4.23 4.97
CA GLU A 77 -5.81 -2.87 5.05
C GLU A 77 -6.09 -2.46 6.51
N GLU A 78 -6.76 -3.33 7.28
CA GLU A 78 -7.08 -3.06 8.68
C GLU A 78 -5.83 -2.91 9.55
N LYS A 79 -4.79 -3.70 9.31
CA LYS A 79 -3.49 -3.53 9.98
C LYS A 79 -2.86 -2.17 9.73
N LEU A 80 -3.04 -1.60 8.54
CA LEU A 80 -2.55 -0.25 8.22
C LEU A 80 -3.26 0.86 9.01
N ASP A 81 -4.39 0.59 9.66
CA ASP A 81 -5.05 1.56 10.53
C ASP A 81 -4.13 1.98 11.69
N ALA A 82 -3.25 1.12 12.18
CA ALA A 82 -2.26 1.49 13.18
C ALA A 82 -1.30 2.59 12.68
N ASN A 83 -0.92 2.56 11.41
CA ASN A 83 -0.12 3.62 10.78
C ASN A 83 -0.95 4.91 10.58
N LEU A 84 -2.17 4.78 10.06
CA LEU A 84 -3.04 5.91 9.70
C LEU A 84 -3.55 6.65 10.95
N MET A 85 -4.16 5.93 11.88
CA MET A 85 -4.85 6.52 13.04
C MET A 85 -3.87 7.03 14.10
N ASN A 86 -2.74 6.36 14.28
CA ASN A 86 -1.68 6.82 15.20
C ASN A 86 -0.73 7.84 14.55
N ARG A 87 -0.87 8.09 13.25
CA ARG A 87 -0.01 8.98 12.46
C ARG A 87 1.48 8.64 12.55
N GLN A 88 1.80 7.41 12.91
CA GLN A 88 3.17 6.94 13.08
C GLN A 88 3.86 6.85 11.71
N GLY A 89 4.97 7.58 11.53
CA GLY A 89 5.77 7.52 10.32
C GLY A 89 5.02 7.90 9.03
N MET A 90 3.95 8.69 9.13
CA MET A 90 3.23 9.17 7.94
C MET A 90 4.11 10.12 7.15
N ASP A 91 4.36 9.78 5.90
CA ASP A 91 5.20 10.49 4.96
C ASP A 91 4.55 10.53 3.55
N HIS A 92 5.34 10.68 2.48
CA HIS A 92 4.80 10.72 1.13
C HIS A 92 4.42 9.35 0.56
N ASP A 93 4.69 8.26 1.27
CA ASP A 93 4.42 6.89 0.80
C ASP A 93 2.95 6.47 0.95
N SER A 94 2.07 7.42 1.24
CA SER A 94 0.63 7.16 1.39
C SER A 94 0.02 6.50 0.15
N GLY A 95 0.42 6.92 -1.06
CA GLY A 95 -0.05 6.30 -2.30
C GLY A 95 0.36 4.84 -2.44
N PHE A 96 1.54 4.46 -1.97
CA PHE A 96 2.02 3.07 -1.99
C PHE A 96 1.21 2.17 -1.05
N LYS A 97 0.71 2.72 0.06
CA LYS A 97 -0.03 1.96 1.08
C LYS A 97 -1.52 1.89 0.79
N TRP A 98 -2.18 3.01 0.56
CA TRP A 98 -3.66 3.06 0.50
C TRP A 98 -4.27 3.03 -0.90
N LEU A 99 -3.52 3.33 -1.97
CA LEU A 99 -4.03 3.14 -3.33
C LEU A 99 -4.24 1.64 -3.65
N PRO A 100 -3.28 0.74 -3.36
CA PRO A 100 -3.46 -0.68 -3.63
C PRO A 100 -4.33 -1.42 -2.59
N THR A 101 -4.60 -0.84 -1.42
CA THR A 101 -5.45 -1.42 -0.37
C THR A 101 -6.82 -0.74 -0.31
N ALA A 102 -6.98 0.33 0.43
CA ALA A 102 -8.28 0.96 0.70
C ALA A 102 -9.01 1.46 -0.57
N VAL A 103 -8.29 2.08 -1.52
CA VAL A 103 -8.89 2.49 -2.79
C VAL A 103 -9.29 1.27 -3.62
N ALA A 104 -8.46 0.22 -3.64
CA ALA A 104 -8.76 -1.02 -4.36
C ALA A 104 -10.00 -1.70 -3.76
N HIS A 105 -10.07 -1.84 -2.43
CA HIS A 105 -11.22 -2.39 -1.72
C HIS A 105 -12.51 -1.63 -2.03
N TYR A 106 -12.49 -0.30 -1.91
CA TYR A 106 -13.65 0.52 -2.27
C TYR A 106 -14.09 0.34 -3.73
N ARG A 107 -13.14 0.16 -4.65
CA ARG A 107 -13.46 -0.08 -6.08
C ARG A 107 -14.07 -1.45 -6.34
N VAL A 108 -13.72 -2.45 -5.53
CA VAL A 108 -14.19 -3.83 -5.69
C VAL A 108 -15.63 -3.98 -5.21
N ASP A 109 -15.95 -3.48 -4.01
CA ASP A 109 -17.24 -3.74 -3.38
C ASP A 109 -17.97 -2.51 -2.81
N GLY A 110 -17.41 -1.31 -2.99
CA GLY A 110 -18.05 -0.07 -2.53
C GLY A 110 -17.93 0.16 -1.02
N ASN A 111 -17.01 -0.52 -0.32
CA ASN A 111 -16.86 -0.45 1.12
C ASN A 111 -16.64 0.99 1.63
N GLY A 112 -17.56 1.50 2.46
CA GLY A 112 -17.55 2.88 2.94
C GLY A 112 -16.42 3.18 3.92
N GLU A 113 -16.01 2.22 4.73
CA GLU A 113 -14.88 2.38 5.66
C GLU A 113 -13.57 2.48 4.91
N SER A 114 -13.38 1.65 3.90
CA SER A 114 -12.20 1.71 3.01
C SER A 114 -12.15 3.03 2.24
N ARG A 115 -13.31 3.53 1.78
CA ARG A 115 -13.38 4.89 1.21
C ARG A 115 -12.89 5.94 2.21
N ASN A 116 -13.34 5.88 3.45
CA ASN A 116 -12.95 6.84 4.48
C ASN A 116 -11.45 6.73 4.81
N ARG A 117 -10.88 5.52 4.92
CA ARG A 117 -9.43 5.32 5.07
C ARG A 117 -8.64 5.97 3.94
N ALA A 118 -9.08 5.73 2.70
CA ALA A 118 -8.44 6.33 1.53
C ALA A 118 -8.48 7.85 1.56
N LEU A 119 -9.62 8.45 1.88
CA LEU A 119 -9.76 9.91 1.98
C LEU A 119 -8.88 10.49 3.09
N LEU A 120 -8.88 9.90 4.30
CA LEU A 120 -8.04 10.35 5.42
C LEU A 120 -6.55 10.29 5.09
N ALA A 121 -6.10 9.20 4.45
CA ALA A 121 -4.70 9.04 4.06
C ALA A 121 -4.31 10.06 2.99
N ALA A 122 -5.20 10.35 2.07
CA ALA A 122 -4.95 11.30 1.00
C ALA A 122 -5.00 12.76 1.49
N ASP A 123 -5.88 13.10 2.43
CA ASP A 123 -5.88 14.41 3.12
C ASP A 123 -4.57 14.63 3.89
N ASN A 124 -4.08 13.57 4.56
CA ASN A 124 -2.79 13.62 5.24
C ASN A 124 -1.65 13.90 4.25
N LEU A 125 -1.66 13.25 3.10
CA LEU A 125 -0.68 13.48 2.02
C LEU A 125 -0.81 14.90 1.45
N ALA A 126 -2.03 15.39 1.20
CA ALA A 126 -2.27 16.75 0.72
C ALA A 126 -1.74 17.80 1.71
N GLY A 127 -1.84 17.53 3.01
CA GLY A 127 -1.28 18.39 4.06
C GLY A 127 0.26 18.50 4.04
N ARG A 128 0.95 17.66 3.27
CA ARG A 128 2.41 17.73 3.04
C ARG A 128 2.79 18.67 1.88
N PHE A 129 1.81 19.24 1.19
CA PHE A 129 2.07 20.17 0.10
C PHE A 129 2.65 21.49 0.61
N ASN A 130 3.81 21.87 0.07
CA ASN A 130 4.42 23.16 0.33
C ASN A 130 3.98 24.17 -0.74
N PRO A 131 3.17 25.16 -0.41
CA PRO A 131 2.64 26.10 -1.41
C PRO A 131 3.69 27.07 -1.97
N VAL A 132 4.76 27.35 -1.22
CA VAL A 132 5.85 28.21 -1.66
C VAL A 132 6.76 27.46 -2.63
N GLY A 133 7.19 26.25 -2.26
CA GLY A 133 8.05 25.42 -3.09
C GLY A 133 7.30 24.65 -4.18
N ARG A 134 5.97 24.55 -4.10
CA ARG A 134 5.09 23.83 -5.04
C ARG A 134 5.43 22.35 -5.20
N PHE A 135 5.70 21.68 -4.08
CA PHE A 135 6.00 20.25 -4.03
C PHE A 135 5.35 19.58 -2.82
N ILE A 136 5.19 18.26 -2.87
CA ILE A 136 4.82 17.45 -1.72
C ILE A 136 6.13 17.00 -1.06
N ARG A 137 6.28 17.31 0.23
CA ARG A 137 7.45 16.93 1.01
C ARG A 137 7.57 15.40 1.09
N ALA A 138 8.74 14.86 0.69
CA ALA A 138 8.97 13.43 0.69
C ALA A 138 9.06 12.87 2.10
N TRP A 139 10.12 13.16 2.83
CA TRP A 139 10.42 12.52 4.09
C TRP A 139 10.17 13.42 5.31
N ASN A 140 10.01 12.78 6.46
CA ASN A 140 10.10 13.42 7.75
C ASN A 140 11.57 13.54 8.15
N ASN A 141 11.86 14.39 9.13
CA ASN A 141 13.15 14.33 9.80
C ASN A 141 13.16 13.08 10.70
N TRP A 142 14.30 12.45 10.80
CA TRP A 142 14.52 11.32 11.72
C TRP A 142 15.79 11.56 12.54
N ASP A 143 15.97 10.78 13.60
CA ASP A 143 17.12 10.87 14.48
C ASP A 143 18.43 10.83 13.67
N GLY A 144 19.31 11.79 13.94
CA GLY A 144 20.57 11.99 13.18
C GLY A 144 20.47 12.85 11.92
N ASN A 145 19.28 13.38 11.59
CA ASN A 145 19.08 14.28 10.43
C ASN A 145 18.17 15.47 10.79
N GLU A 146 18.42 16.07 11.94
CA GLU A 146 17.64 17.18 12.49
C GLU A 146 17.98 18.53 11.84
N ASP A 147 18.98 18.58 10.96
CA ASP A 147 19.44 19.78 10.27
C ASP A 147 18.43 20.33 9.23
N GLY A 148 17.31 19.66 9.05
CA GLY A 148 16.28 20.06 8.08
C GLY A 148 16.64 19.76 6.62
N SER A 149 17.72 19.03 6.35
CA SER A 149 18.22 18.75 5.00
C SER A 149 17.21 18.00 4.10
N PHE A 150 16.20 17.34 4.70
CA PHE A 150 15.12 16.67 3.96
C PHE A 150 13.88 17.54 3.71
N ALA A 151 13.78 18.70 4.35
CA ALA A 151 12.55 19.51 4.33
C ALA A 151 12.14 19.99 2.93
N GLY A 152 13.10 20.16 2.03
CA GLY A 152 12.85 20.63 0.66
C GLY A 152 12.93 19.54 -0.42
N ARG A 153 12.99 18.26 -0.04
CA ARG A 153 13.18 17.18 -1.01
C ARG A 153 11.85 16.64 -1.52
N ALA A 154 11.79 16.44 -2.84
CA ALA A 154 10.83 15.63 -3.56
C ALA A 154 11.59 14.59 -4.37
N ILE A 155 11.06 13.38 -4.48
CA ILE A 155 11.67 12.28 -5.22
C ILE A 155 10.70 11.72 -6.24
N ILE A 156 11.22 11.01 -7.25
CA ILE A 156 10.42 10.57 -8.42
C ILE A 156 9.26 9.67 -8.03
N ASP A 157 9.38 8.88 -6.99
CA ASP A 157 8.35 7.98 -6.51
C ASP A 157 7.10 8.70 -5.96
N CYS A 158 7.20 10.01 -5.67
CA CYS A 158 6.02 10.84 -5.42
C CYS A 158 4.96 10.74 -6.52
N MET A 159 5.33 10.32 -7.73
CA MET A 159 4.41 10.07 -8.84
C MET A 159 3.36 8.99 -8.51
N MET A 160 3.67 8.04 -7.64
CA MET A 160 2.70 7.03 -7.16
C MET A 160 1.52 7.66 -6.41
N ASN A 161 1.70 8.86 -5.89
CA ASN A 161 0.67 9.59 -5.18
C ASN A 161 -0.33 10.31 -6.11
N LEU A 162 -0.01 10.51 -7.39
CA LEU A 162 -0.89 11.24 -8.30
C LEU A 162 -2.24 10.54 -8.50
N PRO A 163 -2.31 9.23 -8.82
CA PRO A 163 -3.59 8.53 -8.91
C PRO A 163 -4.37 8.53 -7.59
N PHE A 164 -3.67 8.55 -6.46
CA PHE A 164 -4.27 8.60 -5.14
C PHE A 164 -4.91 9.96 -4.87
N ASN A 165 -4.24 11.07 -5.18
CA ASN A 165 -4.80 12.40 -5.08
C ASN A 165 -6.00 12.60 -6.03
N PHE A 166 -5.94 12.09 -7.27
CA PHE A 166 -7.07 12.14 -8.21
C PHE A 166 -8.30 11.40 -7.67
N PHE A 167 -8.13 10.34 -6.91
CA PHE A 167 -9.24 9.62 -6.28
C PHE A 167 -10.10 10.56 -5.41
N ILE A 168 -9.49 11.48 -4.66
CA ILE A 168 -10.20 12.45 -3.83
C ILE A 168 -11.02 13.41 -4.69
N PHE A 169 -10.42 13.99 -5.74
CA PHE A 169 -11.07 15.02 -6.56
C PHE A 169 -12.30 14.55 -7.31
N PHE A 170 -12.40 13.25 -7.62
CA PHE A 170 -13.50 12.71 -8.42
C PHE A 170 -14.54 11.91 -7.63
N LYS A 171 -14.37 11.80 -6.30
CA LYS A 171 -15.27 11.00 -5.46
C LYS A 171 -15.92 11.78 -4.31
N ASN A 172 -15.66 13.09 -4.22
CA ASN A 172 -16.37 14.02 -3.31
C ASN A 172 -17.51 14.73 -4.03
#